data_02088e741934dcc17892d76206ca67af
#
_entry.id   02088e741934dcc17892d76206ca67af
#
_cell.length_a   1.000
_cell.length_b   1.000
_cell.length_c   1.000
_cell.angle_alpha   90.00
_cell.angle_beta   90.00
_cell.angle_gamma   90.00
#
_symmetry.space_group_name_H-M   'P 1'
#
loop_
_entity.id
_entity.type
_entity.pdbx_description
1 polymer ?
#
loop_
_entity_poly.entity_id
_entity_poly.type
_entity_poly.pdbx_seq_one_letter_code
_entity_poly.pdbx_strand_id
1 'polypeptide(L)'
;MLSDQLNAARGAGTVDSCAEEAIQWEVRLRAEDATQQDRDGFEAWRRADPAHEAAWIRLQEGLARFASLRNAPGTAVRSALNAPSRARRRMLKAGAGVGALALAAIGTRELVRAYSLDADYHNGDLTPQAVALKDGTPIVLGASARVYWTRDGARGDVYLASGQILSSPATTNRSPFAVRTRDGTAITSRARLSVDALRYHTVVAVQGGDATLATPRGGSVRIADGSVWSLSPGRIARMPETAADIFAWSRGTLVVLDRPLPDILETLGRYYGGYIRFPQAALARRVSGVFPLNDAEAALHQLANGLGLSLAVYGKVLAVASEA
;
A
#
# COMPACT_ATOMS: atom_id res chain seq x y z
N MET A 1 -21.19 14.15 29.26
CA MET A 1 -20.10 14.34 28.28
C MET A 1 -18.78 13.63 28.65
N LEU A 2 -18.30 13.67 29.92
CA LEU A 2 -17.07 12.89 30.30
C LEU A 2 -17.28 11.37 30.32
N SER A 3 -18.47 10.91 30.67
CA SER A 3 -18.81 9.47 30.76
C SER A 3 -18.85 8.80 29.39
N ASP A 4 -19.27 9.51 28.34
CA ASP A 4 -19.33 8.97 26.97
C ASP A 4 -17.95 8.86 26.32
N GLN A 5 -17.03 9.75 26.65
CA GLN A 5 -15.64 9.67 26.17
C GLN A 5 -14.85 8.53 26.84
N LEU A 6 -15.13 8.23 28.13
CA LEU A 6 -14.52 7.10 28.83
C LEU A 6 -15.05 5.74 28.33
N ASN A 7 -16.32 5.66 27.94
CA ASN A 7 -16.89 4.45 27.34
C ASN A 7 -16.38 4.22 25.90
N ALA A 8 -16.20 5.27 25.11
CA ALA A 8 -15.60 5.17 23.76
C ALA A 8 -14.13 4.71 23.81
N ALA A 9 -13.35 5.19 24.79
CA ALA A 9 -11.96 4.76 24.97
C ALA A 9 -11.83 3.30 25.45
N ARG A 10 -12.76 2.85 26.33
CA ARG A 10 -12.82 1.43 26.75
C ARG A 10 -13.24 0.50 25.60
N GLY A 11 -14.20 0.92 24.74
CA GLY A 11 -14.61 0.15 23.57
C GLY A 11 -13.52 0.00 22.51
N ALA A 12 -12.68 0.99 22.30
CA ALA A 12 -11.56 0.91 21.35
C ALA A 12 -10.46 -0.06 21.82
N GLY A 13 -10.14 -0.09 23.13
CA GLY A 13 -9.15 -1.01 23.69
C GLY A 13 -9.59 -2.48 23.62
N THR A 14 -10.88 -2.77 23.81
CA THR A 14 -11.40 -4.15 23.76
C THR A 14 -11.50 -4.69 22.34
N VAL A 15 -11.81 -3.86 21.35
CA VAL A 15 -11.87 -4.26 19.93
C VAL A 15 -10.48 -4.60 19.38
N ASP A 16 -9.45 -3.89 19.82
CA ASP A 16 -8.05 -4.15 19.43
C ASP A 16 -7.56 -5.48 20.04
N SER A 17 -7.91 -5.76 21.30
CA SER A 17 -7.58 -7.02 21.99
C SER A 17 -8.22 -8.23 21.31
N CYS A 18 -9.52 -8.19 20.98
CA CYS A 18 -10.20 -9.30 20.32
C CYS A 18 -9.64 -9.59 18.90
N ALA A 19 -9.19 -8.54 18.19
CA ALA A 19 -8.56 -8.72 16.89
C ALA A 19 -7.18 -9.39 17.03
N GLU A 20 -6.43 -9.05 18.07
CA GLU A 20 -5.16 -9.70 18.41
C GLU A 20 -5.33 -11.18 18.73
N GLU A 21 -6.31 -11.51 19.57
CA GLU A 21 -6.62 -12.89 19.93
C GLU A 21 -7.08 -13.71 18.73
N ALA A 22 -7.89 -13.12 17.84
CA ALA A 22 -8.31 -13.79 16.59
C ALA A 22 -7.10 -14.13 15.70
N ILE A 23 -6.12 -13.24 15.60
CA ILE A 23 -4.88 -13.49 14.84
C ILE A 23 -4.07 -14.61 15.50
N GLN A 24 -3.95 -14.63 16.83
CA GLN A 24 -3.24 -15.69 17.56
C GLN A 24 -3.89 -17.06 17.31
N TRP A 25 -5.22 -17.16 17.32
CA TRP A 25 -5.94 -18.39 17.02
C TRP A 25 -5.74 -18.82 15.56
N GLU A 26 -5.79 -17.92 14.59
CA GLU A 26 -5.51 -18.24 13.18
C GLU A 26 -4.11 -18.82 13.00
N VAL A 27 -3.13 -18.23 13.66
CA VAL A 27 -1.75 -18.69 13.69
C VAL A 27 -1.65 -20.10 14.29
N ARG A 28 -2.26 -20.32 15.46
CA ARG A 28 -2.17 -21.57 16.19
C ARG A 28 -2.86 -22.73 15.47
N LEU A 29 -4.01 -22.46 14.83
CA LEU A 29 -4.76 -23.47 14.08
C LEU A 29 -4.10 -23.87 12.76
N ARG A 30 -3.20 -23.01 12.20
CA ARG A 30 -2.45 -23.31 10.98
C ARG A 30 -1.07 -23.89 11.22
N ALA A 31 -0.62 -23.95 12.46
CA ALA A 31 0.65 -24.58 12.80
C ALA A 31 0.60 -26.09 12.49
N GLU A 32 1.70 -26.64 12.00
CA GLU A 32 1.77 -28.08 11.66
C GLU A 32 1.56 -29.01 12.87
N ASP A 33 1.81 -28.51 14.07
CA ASP A 33 1.65 -29.18 15.36
C ASP A 33 0.31 -28.85 16.06
N ALA A 34 -0.65 -28.24 15.36
CA ALA A 34 -1.96 -27.88 15.92
C ALA A 34 -2.72 -29.12 16.46
N THR A 35 -2.96 -29.13 17.76
CA THR A 35 -3.59 -30.21 18.48
C THR A 35 -5.12 -30.13 18.48
N GLN A 36 -5.80 -31.20 18.90
CA GLN A 36 -7.26 -31.18 19.13
C GLN A 36 -7.60 -30.21 20.28
N GLN A 37 -6.75 -30.12 21.29
CA GLN A 37 -6.91 -29.17 22.41
C GLN A 37 -6.91 -27.71 21.95
N ASP A 38 -6.11 -27.37 20.94
CA ASP A 38 -6.09 -26.03 20.36
C ASP A 38 -7.41 -25.72 19.64
N ARG A 39 -7.98 -26.69 18.94
CA ARG A 39 -9.30 -26.54 18.26
C ARG A 39 -10.43 -26.35 19.26
N ASP A 40 -10.42 -27.13 20.33
CA ASP A 40 -11.44 -27.06 21.40
C ASP A 40 -11.30 -25.68 22.14
N GLY A 41 -10.07 -25.24 22.40
CA GLY A 41 -9.79 -23.92 22.99
C GLY A 41 -10.26 -22.76 22.12
N PHE A 42 -10.05 -22.85 20.81
CA PHE A 42 -10.55 -21.88 19.85
C PHE A 42 -12.08 -21.79 19.83
N GLU A 43 -12.77 -22.94 19.79
CA GLU A 43 -14.22 -22.96 19.83
C GLU A 43 -14.79 -22.43 21.16
N ALA A 44 -14.11 -22.67 22.28
CA ALA A 44 -14.47 -22.09 23.57
C ALA A 44 -14.29 -20.56 23.57
N TRP A 45 -13.17 -20.06 23.02
CA TRP A 45 -12.90 -18.64 22.87
C TRP A 45 -13.95 -17.94 21.99
N ARG A 46 -14.31 -18.51 20.85
CA ARG A 46 -15.35 -17.93 19.96
C ARG A 46 -16.69 -17.79 20.65
N ARG A 47 -17.06 -18.78 21.50
CA ARG A 47 -18.36 -18.79 22.21
C ARG A 47 -18.38 -17.90 23.45
N ALA A 48 -17.20 -17.50 23.97
CA ALA A 48 -17.12 -16.73 25.20
C ALA A 48 -17.64 -15.29 25.07
N ASP A 49 -17.48 -14.66 23.88
CA ASP A 49 -17.95 -13.29 23.62
C ASP A 49 -18.34 -13.13 22.14
N PRO A 50 -19.50 -12.50 21.83
CA PRO A 50 -19.85 -12.13 20.46
C PRO A 50 -18.81 -11.26 19.75
N ALA A 51 -18.00 -10.48 20.50
CA ALA A 51 -16.92 -9.66 19.95
C ALA A 51 -15.79 -10.54 19.37
N HIS A 52 -15.52 -11.72 19.95
CA HIS A 52 -14.56 -12.70 19.45
C HIS A 52 -14.97 -13.25 18.09
N GLU A 53 -16.24 -13.65 17.97
CA GLU A 53 -16.81 -14.14 16.71
C GLU A 53 -16.76 -13.05 15.63
N ALA A 54 -17.12 -11.81 15.97
CA ALA A 54 -17.05 -10.68 15.04
C ALA A 54 -15.61 -10.35 14.63
N ALA A 55 -14.63 -10.49 15.52
CA ALA A 55 -13.21 -10.30 15.22
C ALA A 55 -12.70 -11.43 14.30
N TRP A 56 -13.08 -12.67 14.56
CA TRP A 56 -12.74 -13.82 13.72
C TRP A 56 -13.29 -13.69 12.30
N ILE A 57 -14.58 -13.35 12.15
CA ILE A 57 -15.22 -13.15 10.84
C ILE A 57 -14.50 -12.05 10.06
N ARG A 58 -14.18 -10.92 10.68
CA ARG A 58 -13.45 -9.82 10.04
C ARG A 58 -12.05 -10.25 9.58
N LEU A 59 -11.34 -11.04 10.39
CA LEU A 59 -10.05 -11.59 10.03
C LEU A 59 -10.16 -12.50 8.81
N GLN A 60 -11.11 -13.47 8.84
CA GLN A 60 -11.32 -14.42 7.74
C GLN A 60 -11.76 -13.73 6.45
N GLU A 61 -12.61 -12.71 6.52
CA GLU A 61 -12.99 -11.89 5.36
C GLU A 61 -11.78 -11.14 4.80
N GLY A 62 -10.91 -10.60 5.67
CA GLY A 62 -9.65 -9.98 5.28
C GLY A 62 -8.75 -10.98 4.52
N LEU A 63 -8.53 -12.15 5.09
CA LEU A 63 -7.70 -13.20 4.50
C LEU A 63 -8.28 -13.73 3.18
N ALA A 64 -9.60 -13.94 3.09
CA ALA A 64 -10.29 -14.39 1.88
C ALA A 64 -10.19 -13.36 0.74
N ARG A 65 -10.27 -12.07 1.05
CA ARG A 65 -10.06 -10.98 0.08
C ARG A 65 -8.64 -11.02 -0.50
N PHE A 66 -7.63 -11.23 0.32
CA PHE A 66 -6.24 -11.37 -0.15
C PHE A 66 -6.05 -12.62 -1.03
N ALA A 67 -6.66 -13.75 -0.66
CA ALA A 67 -6.58 -14.99 -1.43
C ALA A 67 -7.27 -14.89 -2.80
N SER A 68 -8.44 -14.23 -2.87
CA SER A 68 -9.20 -14.06 -4.12
C SER A 68 -8.51 -13.06 -5.08
N LEU A 69 -7.82 -12.05 -4.56
CA LEU A 69 -7.07 -11.09 -5.37
C LEU A 69 -5.88 -11.74 -6.09
N ARG A 70 -5.26 -12.72 -5.47
CA ARG A 70 -4.09 -13.44 -6.04
C ARG A 70 -4.48 -14.37 -7.19
N ASN A 71 -5.74 -14.81 -7.27
CA ASN A 71 -6.22 -15.82 -8.22
C ASN A 71 -7.19 -15.27 -9.29
N ALA A 72 -7.55 -13.97 -9.26
CA ALA A 72 -8.46 -13.37 -10.24
C ALA A 72 -7.69 -12.86 -11.46
N PRO A 73 -7.91 -13.40 -12.67
CA PRO A 73 -7.40 -12.79 -13.87
C PRO A 73 -8.07 -11.43 -14.05
N GLY A 74 -7.27 -10.36 -14.15
CA GLY A 74 -7.73 -8.96 -14.22
C GLY A 74 -8.70 -8.65 -15.39
N THR A 75 -8.87 -9.58 -16.33
CA THR A 75 -9.84 -9.54 -17.43
C THR A 75 -11.27 -9.85 -16.99
N ALA A 76 -11.49 -10.72 -16.00
CA ALA A 76 -12.83 -11.12 -15.56
C ALA A 76 -13.54 -9.98 -14.79
N VAL A 77 -12.80 -9.20 -14.00
CA VAL A 77 -13.34 -8.06 -13.25
C VAL A 77 -13.70 -6.91 -14.19
N ARG A 78 -12.87 -6.64 -15.21
CA ARG A 78 -13.17 -5.62 -16.24
C ARG A 78 -14.41 -5.95 -17.06
N SER A 79 -14.65 -7.23 -17.38
CA SER A 79 -15.84 -7.68 -18.14
C SER A 79 -17.14 -7.48 -17.32
N ALA A 80 -17.09 -7.67 -16.01
CA ALA A 80 -18.26 -7.47 -15.14
C ALA A 80 -18.64 -5.98 -14.98
N LEU A 81 -17.65 -5.09 -14.98
CA LEU A 81 -17.87 -3.64 -14.86
C LEU A 81 -18.31 -2.97 -16.18
N ASN A 82 -17.94 -3.53 -17.32
CA ASN A 82 -18.28 -3.01 -18.66
C ASN A 82 -19.58 -3.60 -19.23
N ALA A 83 -20.34 -4.39 -18.48
CA ALA A 83 -21.61 -4.96 -18.93
C ALA A 83 -22.61 -3.86 -19.28
N PRO A 84 -23.23 -3.90 -20.48
CA PRO A 84 -24.09 -2.83 -20.97
C PRO A 84 -25.36 -2.69 -20.13
N SER A 85 -25.84 -1.45 -20.00
CA SER A 85 -26.92 -0.95 -19.13
C SER A 85 -28.28 -1.70 -19.18
N ARG A 86 -28.47 -2.63 -20.09
CA ARG A 86 -29.69 -3.44 -20.20
C ARG A 86 -29.85 -4.50 -19.10
N ALA A 87 -28.77 -5.00 -18.53
CA ALA A 87 -28.79 -5.93 -17.39
C ALA A 87 -29.21 -5.20 -16.09
N ARG A 88 -28.82 -3.92 -15.90
CA ARG A 88 -29.23 -3.07 -14.78
C ARG A 88 -30.74 -2.80 -14.75
N ARG A 89 -31.36 -2.60 -15.92
CA ARG A 89 -32.83 -2.35 -16.01
C ARG A 89 -33.68 -3.58 -15.66
N ARG A 90 -33.17 -4.81 -15.84
CA ARG A 90 -33.89 -6.04 -15.46
C ARG A 90 -33.85 -6.29 -13.95
N MET A 91 -32.78 -5.93 -13.24
CA MET A 91 -32.72 -5.99 -11.78
C MET A 91 -33.62 -4.96 -11.09
N LEU A 92 -33.79 -3.78 -11.68
CA LEU A 92 -34.71 -2.73 -11.18
C LEU A 92 -36.19 -3.13 -11.23
N LYS A 93 -36.57 -4.04 -12.09
CA LYS A 93 -37.96 -4.56 -12.21
C LYS A 93 -38.31 -5.65 -11.20
N ALA A 94 -37.32 -6.17 -10.44
CA ALA A 94 -37.49 -7.27 -9.48
C ALA A 94 -37.69 -6.80 -8.01
N GLY A 95 -38.04 -5.52 -7.77
CA GLY A 95 -38.59 -5.11 -6.47
C GLY A 95 -37.62 -5.06 -5.28
N ALA A 96 -36.31 -5.04 -5.50
CA ALA A 96 -35.32 -4.82 -4.43
C ALA A 96 -35.23 -3.33 -4.12
N GLY A 97 -35.65 -2.93 -2.92
CA GLY A 97 -35.88 -1.55 -2.50
C GLY A 97 -34.65 -0.63 -2.65
N VAL A 98 -34.97 0.66 -2.79
CA VAL A 98 -34.01 1.80 -2.99
C VAL A 98 -32.84 1.80 -1.98
N GLY A 99 -33.04 1.27 -0.76
CA GLY A 99 -31.99 1.15 0.26
C GLY A 99 -30.88 0.16 -0.09
N ALA A 100 -31.21 -0.98 -0.70
CA ALA A 100 -30.22 -1.97 -1.10
C ALA A 100 -29.36 -1.50 -2.28
N LEU A 101 -29.93 -0.68 -3.17
CA LEU A 101 -29.22 -0.06 -4.30
C LEU A 101 -28.26 1.06 -3.85
N ALA A 102 -28.64 1.84 -2.83
CA ALA A 102 -27.76 2.86 -2.24
C ALA A 102 -26.58 2.23 -1.51
N LEU A 103 -26.80 1.16 -0.72
CA LEU A 103 -25.75 0.41 -0.06
C LEU A 103 -24.83 -0.32 -1.06
N ALA A 104 -25.39 -0.91 -2.12
CA ALA A 104 -24.60 -1.50 -3.19
C ALA A 104 -23.77 -0.46 -3.97
N ALA A 105 -24.32 0.74 -4.20
CA ALA A 105 -23.61 1.82 -4.89
C ALA A 105 -22.48 2.42 -4.03
N ILE A 106 -22.69 2.55 -2.72
CA ILE A 106 -21.66 2.98 -1.77
C ILE A 106 -20.58 1.89 -1.65
N GLY A 107 -20.98 0.64 -1.47
CA GLY A 107 -20.05 -0.49 -1.41
C GLY A 107 -19.24 -0.69 -2.68
N THR A 108 -19.85 -0.50 -3.88
CA THR A 108 -19.11 -0.58 -5.15
C THR A 108 -18.15 0.59 -5.34
N ARG A 109 -18.50 1.79 -4.90
CA ARG A 109 -17.62 2.96 -4.99
C ARG A 109 -16.40 2.85 -4.07
N GLU A 110 -16.59 2.35 -2.85
CA GLU A 110 -15.51 2.06 -1.92
C GLU A 110 -14.66 0.87 -2.40
N LEU A 111 -15.28 -0.17 -2.97
CA LEU A 111 -14.57 -1.27 -3.61
C LEU A 111 -13.74 -0.80 -4.82
N VAL A 112 -14.33 -0.01 -5.72
CA VAL A 112 -13.62 0.56 -6.88
C VAL A 112 -12.42 1.39 -6.43
N ARG A 113 -12.57 2.20 -5.37
CA ARG A 113 -11.46 2.98 -4.79
C ARG A 113 -10.45 2.08 -4.08
N ALA A 114 -10.91 1.12 -3.28
CA ALA A 114 -10.04 0.20 -2.54
C ALA A 114 -9.22 -0.69 -3.48
N TYR A 115 -9.80 -1.12 -4.60
CA TYR A 115 -9.15 -1.98 -5.59
C TYR A 115 -8.53 -1.22 -6.77
N SER A 116 -8.62 0.12 -6.78
CA SER A 116 -8.02 0.98 -7.85
C SER A 116 -8.44 0.61 -9.27
N LEU A 117 -9.66 0.07 -9.39
CA LEU A 117 -10.23 -0.31 -10.69
C LEU A 117 -10.51 0.90 -11.58
N ASP A 118 -10.41 2.10 -11.02
CA ASP A 118 -10.56 3.38 -11.69
C ASP A 118 -9.21 4.03 -12.09
N ALA A 119 -8.07 3.48 -11.65
CA ALA A 119 -6.77 4.00 -12.03
C ALA A 119 -6.48 3.75 -13.52
N ASP A 120 -5.94 4.76 -14.22
CA ASP A 120 -5.55 4.62 -15.62
C ASP A 120 -4.43 3.59 -15.80
N TYR A 121 -3.50 3.52 -14.82
CA TYR A 121 -2.42 2.55 -14.75
C TYR A 121 -2.31 2.02 -13.33
N HIS A 122 -2.24 0.71 -13.20
CA HIS A 122 -1.98 0.08 -11.90
C HIS A 122 -1.10 -1.15 -12.08
N ASN A 123 -0.29 -1.44 -11.08
CA ASN A 123 0.47 -2.66 -11.01
C ASN A 123 -0.07 -3.54 -9.87
N GLY A 124 -0.74 -4.63 -10.24
CA GLY A 124 -1.23 -5.65 -9.30
C GLY A 124 -0.20 -6.73 -8.99
N ASP A 125 0.92 -6.75 -9.70
CA ASP A 125 1.98 -7.73 -9.51
C ASP A 125 2.96 -7.27 -8.42
N LEU A 126 3.69 -8.24 -7.85
CA LEU A 126 4.72 -7.99 -6.84
C LEU A 126 6.07 -7.57 -7.46
N THR A 127 6.16 -7.48 -8.78
CA THR A 127 7.37 -7.10 -9.52
C THR A 127 7.16 -5.76 -10.25
N PRO A 128 8.22 -4.97 -10.46
CA PRO A 128 8.14 -3.75 -11.23
C PRO A 128 7.66 -4.00 -12.67
N GLN A 129 6.75 -3.18 -13.16
CA GLN A 129 6.16 -3.27 -14.50
C GLN A 129 6.45 -2.02 -15.32
N ALA A 130 7.04 -2.18 -16.51
CA ALA A 130 7.23 -1.09 -17.45
C ALA A 130 5.96 -0.86 -18.28
N VAL A 131 5.54 0.40 -18.38
CA VAL A 131 4.38 0.83 -19.18
C VAL A 131 4.69 2.14 -19.90
N ALA A 132 4.00 2.41 -20.99
CA ALA A 132 4.03 3.70 -21.67
C ALA A 132 2.77 4.49 -21.31
N LEU A 133 2.93 5.76 -20.95
CA LEU A 133 1.81 6.68 -20.73
C LEU A 133 1.12 7.03 -22.07
N LYS A 134 -0.04 7.68 -22.00
CA LYS A 134 -0.83 8.09 -23.18
C LYS A 134 -0.07 9.02 -24.15
N ASP A 135 0.94 9.74 -23.65
CA ASP A 135 1.84 10.59 -24.44
C ASP A 135 3.13 9.88 -24.90
N GLY A 136 3.24 8.57 -24.64
CA GLY A 136 4.41 7.77 -24.96
C GLY A 136 5.55 7.84 -23.93
N THR A 137 5.41 8.61 -22.85
CA THR A 137 6.42 8.68 -21.79
C THR A 137 6.58 7.32 -21.12
N PRO A 138 7.79 6.71 -21.11
CA PRO A 138 8.01 5.46 -20.43
C PRO A 138 8.06 5.66 -18.92
N ILE A 139 7.33 4.83 -18.18
CA ILE A 139 7.38 4.75 -16.72
C ILE A 139 7.51 3.31 -16.27
N VAL A 140 8.07 3.10 -15.08
CA VAL A 140 8.06 1.83 -14.38
C VAL A 140 7.17 1.98 -13.15
N LEU A 141 6.22 1.08 -12.99
CA LEU A 141 5.32 0.98 -11.85
C LEU A 141 5.89 -0.03 -10.85
N GLY A 142 6.07 0.35 -9.60
CA GLY A 142 6.36 -0.58 -8.50
C GLY A 142 5.13 -1.37 -8.07
N ALA A 143 5.32 -2.34 -7.20
CA ALA A 143 4.21 -3.14 -6.64
C ALA A 143 3.14 -2.24 -6.01
N SER A 144 1.87 -2.57 -6.25
CA SER A 144 0.69 -1.83 -5.77
C SER A 144 0.64 -0.35 -6.19
N ALA A 145 1.38 0.05 -7.23
CA ALA A 145 1.34 1.42 -7.75
C ALA A 145 -0.01 1.73 -8.40
N ARG A 146 -0.54 2.93 -8.12
CA ARG A 146 -1.78 3.47 -8.68
C ARG A 146 -1.54 4.84 -9.26
N VAL A 147 -1.71 4.98 -10.57
CA VAL A 147 -1.41 6.18 -11.32
C VAL A 147 -2.63 6.61 -12.13
N TYR A 148 -3.00 7.86 -12.01
CA TYR A 148 -4.05 8.50 -12.79
C TYR A 148 -3.41 9.48 -13.77
N TRP A 149 -3.83 9.42 -15.01
CA TRP A 149 -3.43 10.39 -16.02
C TRP A 149 -4.27 11.65 -15.86
N THR A 150 -3.61 12.76 -15.56
CA THR A 150 -4.27 14.06 -15.47
C THR A 150 -3.88 14.90 -16.68
N ARG A 151 -4.86 15.27 -17.48
CA ARG A 151 -4.66 16.14 -18.63
C ARG A 151 -4.96 17.56 -18.20
N ASP A 152 -3.93 18.30 -17.84
CA ASP A 152 -4.04 19.74 -17.60
C ASP A 152 -3.37 20.46 -18.77
N GLY A 153 -4.16 20.83 -19.79
CA GLY A 153 -3.72 21.47 -21.01
C GLY A 153 -2.90 20.58 -21.93
N ALA A 154 -1.81 21.11 -22.49
CA ALA A 154 -0.90 20.42 -23.42
C ALA A 154 0.13 19.50 -22.71
N ARG A 155 0.05 19.35 -21.38
CA ARG A 155 1.00 18.60 -20.56
C ARG A 155 0.39 17.28 -20.09
N GLY A 156 1.15 16.19 -20.20
CA GLY A 156 0.82 14.93 -19.57
C GLY A 156 1.37 14.93 -18.15
N ASP A 157 0.49 15.14 -17.17
CA ASP A 157 0.82 15.00 -15.75
C ASP A 157 0.26 13.68 -15.25
N VAL A 158 0.91 13.09 -14.25
CA VAL A 158 0.38 11.91 -13.55
C VAL A 158 0.13 12.22 -12.09
N TYR A 159 -0.95 11.66 -11.55
CA TYR A 159 -1.20 11.64 -10.12
C TYR A 159 -0.89 10.24 -9.58
N LEU A 160 0.11 10.14 -8.73
CA LEU A 160 0.46 8.92 -8.00
C LEU A 160 -0.32 8.89 -6.69
N ALA A 161 -1.34 8.04 -6.63
CA ALA A 161 -2.16 7.89 -5.43
C ALA A 161 -1.51 7.02 -4.37
N SER A 162 -0.76 5.99 -4.77
CA SER A 162 0.00 5.11 -3.88
C SER A 162 1.07 4.35 -4.67
N GLY A 163 2.06 3.80 -3.95
CA GLY A 163 3.12 3.00 -4.54
C GLY A 163 4.25 3.83 -5.10
N GLN A 164 5.04 3.22 -5.98
CA GLN A 164 6.25 3.79 -6.53
C GLN A 164 6.16 3.89 -8.05
N ILE A 165 6.68 4.99 -8.60
CA ILE A 165 6.96 5.12 -10.03
C ILE A 165 8.38 5.58 -10.28
N LEU A 166 8.93 5.11 -11.41
CA LEU A 166 10.15 5.64 -12.00
C LEU A 166 9.77 6.21 -13.37
N SER A 167 9.98 7.50 -13.58
CA SER A 167 9.78 8.15 -14.87
C SER A 167 11.12 8.48 -15.52
N SER A 168 11.18 8.27 -16.84
CA SER A 168 12.32 8.70 -17.67
C SER A 168 11.77 9.53 -18.81
N PRO A 169 11.60 10.85 -18.61
CA PRO A 169 11.07 11.74 -19.65
C PRO A 169 11.88 11.60 -20.92
N ALA A 170 11.20 11.48 -22.06
CA ALA A 170 11.86 11.40 -23.35
C ALA A 170 12.63 12.71 -23.62
N THR A 171 13.89 12.60 -24.01
CA THR A 171 14.76 13.75 -24.32
C THR A 171 14.24 14.60 -25.49
N THR A 172 13.31 14.05 -26.29
CA THR A 172 12.67 14.69 -27.44
C THR A 172 11.49 15.58 -27.06
N ASN A 173 10.86 15.34 -25.90
CA ASN A 173 9.72 16.14 -25.46
C ASN A 173 10.20 17.28 -24.54
N ARG A 174 10.14 18.52 -25.03
CA ARG A 174 10.58 19.72 -24.30
C ARG A 174 9.60 20.17 -23.21
N SER A 175 8.45 19.56 -23.12
CA SER A 175 7.46 19.90 -22.10
C SER A 175 7.85 19.32 -20.73
N PRO A 176 7.76 20.10 -19.64
CA PRO A 176 7.99 19.57 -18.31
C PRO A 176 7.02 18.43 -17.98
N PHE A 177 7.52 17.37 -17.38
CA PHE A 177 6.74 16.26 -16.84
C PHE A 177 6.52 16.46 -15.35
N ALA A 178 5.29 16.30 -14.88
CA ALA A 178 4.93 16.44 -13.48
C ALA A 178 4.36 15.15 -12.89
N VAL A 179 4.87 14.79 -11.72
CA VAL A 179 4.31 13.75 -10.86
C VAL A 179 3.69 14.43 -9.65
N ARG A 180 2.37 14.34 -9.55
CA ARG A 180 1.60 14.86 -8.41
C ARG A 180 1.33 13.75 -7.42
N THR A 181 1.35 14.08 -6.15
CA THR A 181 0.91 13.23 -5.04
C THR A 181 0.03 14.06 -4.10
N ARG A 182 -0.53 13.47 -3.06
CA ARG A 182 -1.27 14.25 -2.03
C ARG A 182 -0.36 15.24 -1.28
N ASP A 183 0.95 14.97 -1.22
CA ASP A 183 1.89 15.76 -0.42
C ASP A 183 2.54 16.89 -1.22
N GLY A 184 2.47 16.83 -2.56
CA GLY A 184 3.04 17.83 -3.44
C GLY A 184 3.25 17.36 -4.87
N THR A 185 4.05 18.12 -5.61
CA THR A 185 4.34 17.90 -7.02
C THR A 185 5.84 17.92 -7.25
N ALA A 186 6.36 16.94 -8.00
CA ALA A 186 7.71 16.92 -8.53
C ALA A 186 7.66 17.21 -10.04
N ILE A 187 8.39 18.22 -10.50
CA ILE A 187 8.39 18.68 -11.90
C ILE A 187 9.81 18.63 -12.43
N THR A 188 9.99 18.01 -13.59
CA THR A 188 11.27 18.01 -14.31
C THR A 188 11.07 18.13 -15.81
N SER A 189 12.08 18.64 -16.52
CA SER A 189 12.08 18.65 -17.99
C SER A 189 12.97 17.57 -18.60
N ARG A 190 13.94 17.03 -17.84
CA ARG A 190 14.96 16.11 -18.37
C ARG A 190 15.35 15.00 -17.41
N ALA A 191 15.29 15.25 -16.09
CA ALA A 191 15.75 14.29 -15.11
C ALA A 191 14.83 13.07 -15.02
N ARG A 192 15.42 11.95 -14.70
CA ARG A 192 14.66 10.77 -14.23
C ARG A 192 14.18 11.04 -12.81
N LEU A 193 12.93 10.69 -12.54
CA LEU A 193 12.33 10.81 -11.21
C LEU A 193 11.92 9.43 -10.71
N SER A 194 12.33 9.13 -9.48
CA SER A 194 11.69 8.09 -8.69
C SER A 194 10.82 8.77 -7.64
N VAL A 195 9.53 8.43 -7.63
CA VAL A 195 8.55 8.99 -6.67
C VAL A 195 7.88 7.84 -5.95
N ASP A 196 7.90 7.86 -4.62
CA ASP A 196 7.25 6.89 -3.74
C ASP A 196 6.22 7.60 -2.86
N ALA A 197 4.95 7.33 -3.07
CA ALA A 197 3.84 7.85 -2.26
C ALA A 197 3.59 6.93 -1.07
N LEU A 198 4.28 7.19 0.05
CA LEU A 198 4.10 6.52 1.33
C LEU A 198 2.90 7.10 2.10
N ARG A 199 2.48 6.42 3.14
CA ARG A 199 1.27 6.78 3.91
C ARG A 199 1.31 8.18 4.52
N TYR A 200 2.48 8.66 4.94
CA TYR A 200 2.61 9.93 5.67
C TYR A 200 3.42 10.99 4.93
N HIS A 201 4.12 10.63 3.88
CA HIS A 201 4.94 11.54 3.07
C HIS A 201 5.25 10.92 1.72
N THR A 202 5.77 11.73 0.82
CA THR A 202 6.25 11.30 -0.50
C THR A 202 7.77 11.41 -0.55
N VAL A 203 8.45 10.37 -1.01
CA VAL A 203 9.90 10.41 -1.28
C VAL A 203 10.13 10.66 -2.76
N VAL A 204 11.02 11.61 -3.09
CA VAL A 204 11.39 11.94 -4.46
C VAL A 204 12.91 11.91 -4.60
N ALA A 205 13.38 11.14 -5.57
CA ALA A 205 14.78 11.12 -6.00
C ALA A 205 14.90 11.57 -7.44
N VAL A 206 15.97 12.33 -7.73
CA VAL A 206 16.24 12.90 -9.06
C VAL A 206 17.60 12.45 -9.57
N GLN A 207 17.67 12.08 -10.85
CA GLN A 207 18.89 11.64 -11.52
C GLN A 207 18.98 12.16 -12.97
N GLY A 208 20.16 12.62 -13.36
CA GLY A 208 20.45 13.09 -14.73
C GLY A 208 19.92 14.49 -15.03
N GLY A 209 19.79 15.32 -13.99
CA GLY A 209 19.35 16.71 -14.10
C GLY A 209 18.77 17.21 -12.78
N ASP A 210 17.95 18.24 -12.86
CA ASP A 210 17.30 18.84 -11.71
C ASP A 210 15.77 18.71 -11.79
N ALA A 211 15.12 18.92 -10.66
CA ALA A 211 13.67 18.97 -10.56
C ALA A 211 13.23 20.09 -9.60
N THR A 212 11.98 20.49 -9.70
CA THR A 212 11.34 21.39 -8.74
C THR A 212 10.32 20.63 -7.95
N LEU A 213 10.41 20.68 -6.63
CA LEU A 213 9.40 20.17 -5.72
C LEU A 213 8.52 21.34 -5.26
N ALA A 214 7.22 21.14 -5.23
CA ALA A 214 6.25 22.13 -4.74
C ALA A 214 5.26 21.47 -3.80
N THR A 215 4.93 22.13 -2.69
CA THR A 215 3.87 21.68 -1.77
C THR A 215 2.54 22.37 -2.08
N PRO A 216 1.40 21.79 -1.70
CA PRO A 216 0.08 22.39 -1.89
C PRO A 216 -0.08 23.76 -1.19
N ARG A 217 0.74 24.04 -0.18
CA ARG A 217 0.72 25.29 0.60
C ARG A 217 1.63 26.38 0.03
N GLY A 218 2.19 26.20 -1.17
CA GLY A 218 2.92 27.24 -1.92
C GLY A 218 4.44 27.26 -1.69
N GLY A 219 5.01 26.35 -0.89
CA GLY A 219 6.48 26.20 -0.79
C GLY A 219 7.03 25.49 -2.04
N SER A 220 8.14 25.97 -2.61
CA SER A 220 8.84 25.27 -3.68
C SER A 220 10.35 25.27 -3.46
N VAL A 221 11.02 24.18 -3.89
CA VAL A 221 12.46 24.00 -3.80
C VAL A 221 12.97 23.35 -5.07
N ARG A 222 14.04 23.92 -5.66
CA ARG A 222 14.77 23.25 -6.73
C ARG A 222 15.76 22.28 -6.13
N ILE A 223 15.71 21.03 -6.61
CA ILE A 223 16.52 19.92 -6.12
C ILE A 223 17.53 19.52 -7.20
N ALA A 224 18.76 19.28 -6.74
CA ALA A 224 19.89 18.97 -7.64
C ALA A 224 19.95 17.49 -7.97
N ASP A 225 20.65 17.17 -9.06
CA ASP A 225 20.99 15.82 -9.48
C ASP A 225 21.58 14.98 -8.33
N GLY A 226 21.20 13.70 -8.28
CA GLY A 226 21.67 12.73 -7.29
C GLY A 226 21.03 12.88 -5.90
N SER A 227 20.18 13.88 -5.67
CA SER A 227 19.59 14.15 -4.36
C SER A 227 18.25 13.44 -4.14
N VAL A 228 17.93 13.19 -2.85
CA VAL A 228 16.69 12.60 -2.38
C VAL A 228 16.01 13.53 -1.39
N TRP A 229 14.72 13.69 -1.52
CA TRP A 229 13.91 14.59 -0.71
C TRP A 229 12.60 13.94 -0.29
N SER A 230 12.12 14.30 0.88
CA SER A 230 10.78 13.97 1.36
C SER A 230 9.86 15.19 1.29
N LEU A 231 8.62 14.96 0.84
CA LEU A 231 7.53 15.94 0.87
C LEU A 231 6.48 15.46 1.86
N SER A 232 6.08 16.34 2.74
CA SER A 232 4.93 16.16 3.62
C SER A 232 4.13 17.46 3.67
N PRO A 233 2.90 17.50 4.22
CA PRO A 233 2.09 18.71 4.21
C PRO A 233 2.84 19.92 4.80
N GLY A 234 3.25 20.85 3.92
CA GLY A 234 3.95 22.09 4.31
C GLY A 234 5.45 21.94 4.61
N ARG A 235 6.07 20.78 4.36
CA ARG A 235 7.51 20.57 4.59
C ARG A 235 8.17 19.85 3.43
N ILE A 236 9.31 20.36 2.99
CA ILE A 236 10.24 19.72 2.06
C ILE A 236 11.56 19.54 2.80
N ALA A 237 12.07 18.32 2.90
CA ALA A 237 13.28 18.01 3.64
C ALA A 237 14.19 17.09 2.83
N ARG A 238 15.52 17.38 2.87
CA ARG A 238 16.52 16.51 2.25
C ARG A 238 16.67 15.23 3.06
N MET A 239 16.87 14.11 2.35
CA MET A 239 17.12 12.80 2.93
C MET A 239 18.60 12.40 2.77
N PRO A 240 19.11 11.50 3.62
CA PRO A 240 20.52 11.09 3.59
C PRO A 240 20.85 10.15 2.43
N GLU A 241 19.85 9.43 1.88
CA GLU A 241 20.06 8.52 0.75
C GLU A 241 20.48 9.26 -0.51
N THR A 242 21.13 8.53 -1.41
CA THR A 242 21.42 9.01 -2.77
C THR A 242 20.30 8.58 -3.74
N ALA A 243 20.22 9.27 -4.88
CA ALA A 243 19.30 8.86 -5.92
C ALA A 243 19.54 7.41 -6.37
N ALA A 244 20.81 6.95 -6.45
CA ALA A 244 21.14 5.58 -6.83
C ALA A 244 20.56 4.56 -5.88
N ASP A 245 20.52 4.84 -4.57
CA ASP A 245 19.91 4.00 -3.54
C ASP A 245 18.40 3.88 -3.77
N ILE A 246 17.74 5.01 -4.00
CA ILE A 246 16.29 5.04 -4.24
C ILE A 246 15.93 4.37 -5.56
N PHE A 247 16.68 4.58 -6.64
CA PHE A 247 16.41 3.95 -7.94
C PHE A 247 16.60 2.43 -7.93
N ALA A 248 17.29 1.86 -6.92
CA ALA A 248 17.55 0.42 -6.80
C ALA A 248 16.28 -0.44 -6.74
N TRP A 249 15.14 0.11 -6.26
CA TRP A 249 13.88 -0.63 -6.20
C TRP A 249 13.43 -1.15 -7.57
N SER A 250 13.69 -0.42 -8.65
CA SER A 250 13.34 -0.84 -10.01
C SER A 250 14.12 -2.08 -10.49
N ARG A 251 15.15 -2.45 -9.76
CA ARG A 251 15.98 -3.66 -9.96
C ARG A 251 15.75 -4.70 -8.86
N GLY A 252 14.70 -4.55 -8.05
CA GLY A 252 14.33 -5.50 -7.00
C GLY A 252 15.10 -5.35 -5.69
N THR A 253 15.65 -4.17 -5.40
CA THR A 253 16.42 -3.92 -4.17
C THR A 253 15.94 -2.66 -3.48
N LEU A 254 15.61 -2.75 -2.20
CA LEU A 254 15.31 -1.61 -1.34
C LEU A 254 16.55 -1.24 -0.53
N VAL A 255 17.08 -0.05 -0.76
CA VAL A 255 18.20 0.53 0.03
C VAL A 255 17.63 1.64 0.90
N VAL A 256 17.89 1.58 2.18
CA VAL A 256 17.43 2.58 3.17
C VAL A 256 18.57 3.00 4.08
N LEU A 257 18.60 4.28 4.43
CA LEU A 257 19.57 4.85 5.34
C LEU A 257 18.84 5.68 6.40
N ASP A 258 18.90 5.21 7.65
CA ASP A 258 18.24 5.85 8.79
C ASP A 258 16.75 6.15 8.53
N ARG A 259 16.01 5.15 8.02
CA ARG A 259 14.59 5.29 7.67
C ARG A 259 13.68 4.78 8.79
N PRO A 260 12.54 5.43 9.07
CA PRO A 260 11.55 4.91 10.02
C PRO A 260 11.08 3.50 9.63
N LEU A 261 10.98 2.60 10.60
CA LEU A 261 10.53 1.24 10.34
C LEU A 261 9.16 1.16 9.66
N PRO A 262 8.15 1.99 9.99
CA PRO A 262 6.86 1.97 9.30
C PRO A 262 6.95 2.19 7.79
N ASP A 263 7.85 3.05 7.31
CA ASP A 263 8.06 3.31 5.88
C ASP A 263 8.61 2.08 5.16
N ILE A 264 9.53 1.38 5.83
CA ILE A 264 10.14 0.15 5.31
C ILE A 264 9.10 -0.96 5.25
N LEU A 265 8.31 -1.13 6.31
CA LEU A 265 7.24 -2.13 6.36
C LEU A 265 6.14 -1.84 5.33
N GLU A 266 5.81 -0.57 5.09
CA GLU A 266 4.87 -0.19 4.04
C GLU A 266 5.40 -0.56 2.66
N THR A 267 6.68 -0.28 2.39
CA THR A 267 7.30 -0.64 1.12
C THR A 267 7.38 -2.16 0.95
N LEU A 268 7.93 -2.89 1.93
CA LEU A 268 8.03 -4.36 1.88
C LEU A 268 6.66 -5.01 1.78
N GLY A 269 5.64 -4.48 2.46
CA GLY A 269 4.27 -4.98 2.41
C GLY A 269 3.67 -4.98 1.00
N ARG A 270 4.03 -4.01 0.16
CA ARG A 270 3.60 -3.97 -1.25
C ARG A 270 4.17 -5.14 -2.06
N TYR A 271 5.40 -5.57 -1.76
CA TYR A 271 6.10 -6.67 -2.44
C TYR A 271 5.85 -8.03 -1.79
N TYR A 272 5.49 -8.06 -0.51
CA TYR A 272 5.10 -9.28 0.18
C TYR A 272 3.69 -9.74 -0.23
N GLY A 273 2.79 -8.79 -0.46
CA GLY A 273 1.41 -9.05 -0.86
C GLY A 273 0.55 -9.70 0.22
N GLY A 274 0.99 -9.66 1.48
CA GLY A 274 0.30 -10.18 2.64
C GLY A 274 0.27 -9.16 3.79
N TYR A 275 -0.26 -9.57 4.93
CA TYR A 275 -0.30 -8.75 6.13
C TYR A 275 0.99 -8.89 6.92
N ILE A 276 1.55 -7.77 7.37
CA ILE A 276 2.79 -7.73 8.16
C ILE A 276 2.49 -7.08 9.50
N ARG A 277 2.92 -7.73 10.58
CA ARG A 277 2.78 -7.22 11.95
C ARG A 277 4.14 -7.19 12.63
N PHE A 278 4.44 -6.05 13.25
CA PHE A 278 5.61 -5.84 14.12
C PHE A 278 5.13 -5.28 15.47
N PRO A 279 5.86 -5.57 16.57
CA PRO A 279 5.54 -5.02 17.90
C PRO A 279 5.52 -3.50 17.85
N GLN A 280 4.58 -2.88 18.57
CA GLN A 280 4.44 -1.42 18.62
C GLN A 280 5.73 -0.72 19.07
N ALA A 281 6.45 -1.31 20.03
CA ALA A 281 7.74 -0.80 20.51
C ALA A 281 8.82 -0.74 19.39
N ALA A 282 8.76 -1.66 18.42
CA ALA A 282 9.71 -1.66 17.31
C ALA A 282 9.42 -0.56 16.29
N LEU A 283 8.18 -0.11 16.15
CA LEU A 283 7.77 0.88 15.12
C LEU A 283 8.43 2.26 15.32
N ALA A 284 8.91 2.58 16.52
CA ALA A 284 9.66 3.82 16.78
C ALA A 284 11.13 3.77 16.29
N ARG A 285 11.62 2.59 15.86
CA ARG A 285 13.01 2.40 15.46
C ARG A 285 13.26 2.90 14.05
N ARG A 286 14.51 3.25 13.80
CA ARG A 286 15.03 3.61 12.48
C ARG A 286 16.00 2.54 12.01
N VAL A 287 16.02 2.26 10.73
CA VAL A 287 16.78 1.15 10.15
C VAL A 287 17.58 1.62 8.95
N SER A 288 18.81 1.10 8.84
CA SER A 288 19.63 1.19 7.64
C SER A 288 19.90 -0.22 7.13
N GLY A 289 19.83 -0.41 5.83
CA GLY A 289 20.07 -1.73 5.24
C GLY A 289 19.72 -1.82 3.77
N VAL A 290 19.98 -3.01 3.22
CA VAL A 290 19.68 -3.38 1.84
C VAL A 290 18.82 -4.63 1.87
N PHE A 291 17.63 -4.55 1.29
CA PHE A 291 16.61 -5.60 1.38
C PHE A 291 16.18 -6.05 -0.03
N PRO A 292 16.11 -7.36 -0.31
CA PRO A 292 15.64 -7.88 -1.59
C PRO A 292 14.10 -7.70 -1.70
N LEU A 293 13.63 -6.98 -2.73
CA LEU A 293 12.20 -6.83 -3.00
C LEU A 293 11.61 -8.01 -3.79
N ASN A 294 12.42 -8.72 -4.54
CA ASN A 294 12.05 -9.94 -5.25
C ASN A 294 11.89 -11.16 -4.33
N ASP A 295 12.39 -11.06 -3.09
CA ASP A 295 12.17 -12.01 -2.01
C ASP A 295 11.81 -11.22 -0.72
N ALA A 296 10.58 -10.72 -0.68
CA ALA A 296 10.14 -9.90 0.43
C ALA A 296 10.06 -10.67 1.76
N GLU A 297 9.91 -12.00 1.71
CA GLU A 297 9.94 -12.84 2.90
C GLU A 297 11.34 -12.87 3.50
N ALA A 298 12.38 -13.11 2.68
CA ALA A 298 13.76 -13.01 3.12
C ALA A 298 14.11 -11.61 3.64
N ALA A 299 13.61 -10.56 2.98
CA ALA A 299 13.76 -9.17 3.44
C ALA A 299 13.15 -8.94 4.83
N LEU A 300 11.96 -9.48 5.10
CA LEU A 300 11.29 -9.39 6.40
C LEU A 300 12.04 -10.17 7.49
N HIS A 301 12.57 -11.36 7.18
CA HIS A 301 13.43 -12.12 8.10
C HIS A 301 14.70 -11.35 8.43
N GLN A 302 15.38 -10.79 7.41
CA GLN A 302 16.57 -9.97 7.61
C GLN A 302 16.27 -8.75 8.49
N LEU A 303 15.12 -8.07 8.25
CA LEU A 303 14.69 -6.92 9.01
C LEU A 303 14.40 -7.28 10.48
N ALA A 304 13.65 -8.35 10.72
CA ALA A 304 13.33 -8.83 12.06
C ALA A 304 14.61 -9.20 12.83
N ASN A 305 15.50 -9.99 12.23
CA ASN A 305 16.78 -10.37 12.85
C ASN A 305 17.64 -9.15 13.20
N GLY A 306 17.72 -8.15 12.32
CA GLY A 306 18.44 -6.90 12.56
C GLY A 306 17.86 -6.07 13.71
N LEU A 307 16.59 -6.30 14.04
CA LEU A 307 15.89 -5.68 15.17
C LEU A 307 15.91 -6.54 16.44
N GLY A 308 16.49 -7.75 16.41
CA GLY A 308 16.46 -8.69 17.53
C GLY A 308 15.07 -9.30 17.74
N LEU A 309 14.30 -9.47 16.67
CA LEU A 309 12.96 -10.04 16.68
C LEU A 309 12.94 -11.38 15.94
N SER A 310 12.07 -12.28 16.36
CA SER A 310 11.73 -13.49 15.62
C SER A 310 10.60 -13.22 14.63
N LEU A 311 10.67 -13.76 13.43
CA LEU A 311 9.59 -13.66 12.43
C LEU A 311 9.01 -15.04 12.15
N ALA A 312 7.70 -15.15 12.34
CA ALA A 312 6.93 -16.32 11.90
C ALA A 312 6.11 -15.96 10.66
N VAL A 313 6.18 -16.81 9.63
CA VAL A 313 5.46 -16.61 8.36
C VAL A 313 4.43 -17.72 8.19
N TYR A 314 3.18 -17.34 7.94
CA TYR A 314 2.04 -18.23 7.82
C TYR A 314 1.47 -18.16 6.40
N GLY A 315 1.78 -19.18 5.60
CA GLY A 315 1.17 -19.41 4.29
C GLY A 315 1.36 -18.26 3.27
N LYS A 316 2.44 -17.47 3.37
CA LYS A 316 2.69 -16.27 2.54
C LYS A 316 1.60 -15.19 2.61
N VAL A 317 0.75 -15.23 3.63
CA VAL A 317 -0.38 -14.29 3.81
C VAL A 317 -0.16 -13.43 5.04
N LEU A 318 0.49 -13.97 6.08
CA LEU A 318 0.69 -13.30 7.35
C LEU A 318 2.14 -13.48 7.82
N ALA A 319 2.83 -12.38 8.08
CA ALA A 319 4.14 -12.34 8.72
C ALA A 319 4.02 -11.62 10.06
N VAL A 320 4.40 -12.29 11.15
CA VAL A 320 4.31 -11.75 12.52
C VAL A 320 5.69 -11.74 13.13
N ALA A 321 6.18 -10.55 13.50
CA ALA A 321 7.38 -10.40 14.29
C ALA A 321 7.02 -10.33 15.79
N SER A 322 7.79 -11.03 16.62
CA SER A 322 7.66 -11.03 18.08
C SER A 322 9.03 -10.85 18.74
N GLU A 323 9.06 -10.52 20.00
CA GLU A 323 10.29 -10.54 20.78
C GLU A 323 10.86 -11.97 20.78
N ALA A 324 12.19 -12.07 20.61
CA ALA A 324 12.90 -13.34 20.52
C ALA A 324 13.05 -14.03 21.89
#